data_9bd10efc423057c4bf221f37c2e0e978
#
_entry.id   9bd10efc423057c4bf221f37c2e0e978
#
_cell.length_a   1.000
_cell.length_b   1.000
_cell.length_c   1.000
_cell.angle_alpha   90.00
_cell.angle_beta   90.00
_cell.angle_gamma   90.00
#
_symmetry.space_group_name_H-M   'P 1'
#
loop_
_entity.id
_entity.type
_entity.pdbx_description
1 polymer ?
#
loop_
_entity_poly.entity_id
_entity_poly.type
_entity_poly.pdbx_seq_one_letter_code
_entity_poly.pdbx_strand_id
1 'polypeptide(L)'
;MSEIIFASSDPKEGYKISKMLQEKKIRKIAPRIYSTNFEETPSVIIKRNIFEILGNLYPDAVLSHRSAFEFKPTATNKLFVTYTYTKKIKLPGITINFLEGKGPVEGDNKMIGELYVASEPRRFLENLQITKKTGPDSKTLSIPQIEEKLDDILRIKGEEGLNSL
;
A
#
# COMPACT_ATOMS: atom_id res chain seq x y z
N MET A 1 -9.40 18.07 -2.43
CA MET A 1 -10.16 17.45 -1.33
C MET A 1 -10.37 15.97 -1.65
N SER A 2 -10.10 15.11 -0.69
CA SER A 2 -10.26 13.66 -0.89
C SER A 2 -11.74 13.26 -0.91
N GLU A 3 -12.07 12.27 -1.73
CA GLU A 3 -13.41 11.65 -1.71
C GLU A 3 -13.56 10.67 -0.54
N ILE A 4 -12.48 10.40 0.20
CA ILE A 4 -12.43 9.45 1.32
C ILE A 4 -12.52 10.23 2.63
N ILE A 5 -13.35 9.71 3.54
CA ILE A 5 -13.47 10.22 4.90
C ILE A 5 -13.24 9.05 5.86
N PHE A 6 -12.37 9.24 6.83
CA PHE A 6 -12.01 8.20 7.80
C PHE A 6 -12.78 8.38 9.11
N ALA A 7 -13.17 7.26 9.73
CA ALA A 7 -13.72 7.27 11.06
C ALA A 7 -12.71 7.89 12.03
N SER A 8 -13.22 8.62 13.02
CA SER A 8 -12.37 9.30 14.00
C SER A 8 -12.79 8.93 15.42
N SER A 9 -11.79 8.83 16.30
CA SER A 9 -12.02 8.69 17.74
C SER A 9 -12.29 10.03 18.43
N ASP A 10 -12.05 11.15 17.74
CA ASP A 10 -12.39 12.47 18.24
C ASP A 10 -13.91 12.65 18.25
N PRO A 11 -14.54 12.97 19.41
CA PRO A 11 -15.98 13.14 19.50
C PRO A 11 -16.56 14.16 18.53
N LYS A 12 -15.84 15.25 18.28
CA LYS A 12 -16.29 16.30 17.36
C LYS A 12 -16.34 15.81 15.92
N GLU A 13 -15.27 15.13 15.48
CA GLU A 13 -15.20 14.57 14.14
C GLU A 13 -16.18 13.43 13.97
N GLY A 14 -16.34 12.57 14.98
CA GLY A 14 -17.31 11.49 14.97
C GLY A 14 -18.75 12.01 14.86
N TYR A 15 -19.06 13.12 15.52
CA TYR A 15 -20.38 13.76 15.42
C TYR A 15 -20.63 14.27 14.00
N LYS A 16 -19.64 14.93 13.40
CA LYS A 16 -19.75 15.42 12.02
C LYS A 16 -20.00 14.27 11.03
N ILE A 17 -19.29 13.19 11.20
CA ILE A 17 -19.45 12.00 10.34
C ILE A 17 -20.85 11.42 10.49
N SER A 18 -21.32 11.26 11.73
CA SER A 18 -22.67 10.75 12.00
C SER A 18 -23.75 11.65 11.38
N LYS A 19 -23.57 12.96 11.48
CA LYS A 19 -24.48 13.93 10.90
C LYS A 19 -24.50 13.83 9.37
N MET A 20 -23.32 13.74 8.75
CA MET A 20 -23.23 13.61 7.30
C MET A 20 -23.84 12.29 6.80
N LEU A 21 -23.73 11.21 7.57
CA LEU A 21 -24.38 9.94 7.27
C LEU A 21 -25.91 10.07 7.28
N GLN A 22 -26.44 10.72 8.32
CA GLN A 22 -27.89 10.96 8.45
C GLN A 22 -28.42 11.84 7.31
N GLU A 23 -27.64 12.84 6.91
CA GLU A 23 -27.99 13.74 5.82
C GLU A 23 -27.70 13.14 4.44
N LYS A 24 -27.21 11.92 4.37
CA LYS A 24 -26.90 11.21 3.14
C LYS A 24 -25.86 11.92 2.25
N LYS A 25 -24.95 12.65 2.89
CA LYS A 25 -23.83 13.32 2.21
C LYS A 25 -22.64 12.40 2.00
N ILE A 26 -22.54 11.36 2.81
CA ILE A 26 -21.52 10.32 2.71
C ILE A 26 -22.16 8.95 2.91
N ARG A 27 -21.45 7.91 2.47
CA ARG A 27 -21.83 6.51 2.72
C ARG A 27 -20.63 5.72 3.20
N LYS A 28 -20.88 4.68 3.97
CA LYS A 28 -19.84 3.75 4.40
C LYS A 28 -19.51 2.81 3.24
N ILE A 29 -18.25 2.70 2.88
CA ILE A 29 -17.79 1.82 1.80
C ILE A 29 -16.94 0.65 2.30
N ALA A 30 -16.40 0.75 3.51
CA ALA A 30 -15.66 -0.31 4.20
C ALA A 30 -15.59 0.04 5.69
N PRO A 31 -15.16 -0.89 6.57
CA PRO A 31 -14.98 -0.57 7.98
C PRO A 31 -14.04 0.64 8.14
N ARG A 32 -14.47 1.64 8.90
CA ARG A 32 -13.74 2.89 9.18
C ARG A 32 -13.56 3.81 7.97
N ILE A 33 -14.18 3.50 6.83
CA ILE A 33 -14.00 4.27 5.59
C ILE A 33 -15.35 4.68 5.02
N TYR A 34 -15.47 5.98 4.75
CA TYR A 34 -16.67 6.59 4.15
C TYR A 34 -16.27 7.33 2.88
N SER A 35 -17.25 7.61 2.02
CA SER A 35 -16.99 8.34 0.77
C SER A 35 -18.13 9.31 0.46
N THR A 36 -17.77 10.42 -0.16
CA THR A 36 -18.72 11.38 -0.74
C THR A 36 -19.22 10.91 -2.11
N ASN A 37 -18.62 9.88 -2.68
CA ASN A 37 -18.92 9.36 -4.01
C ASN A 37 -20.00 8.27 -3.89
N PHE A 38 -21.19 8.53 -4.46
CA PHE A 38 -22.31 7.60 -4.47
C PHE A 38 -22.49 6.89 -5.80
N GLU A 39 -21.75 7.27 -6.82
CA GLU A 39 -21.94 6.76 -8.18
C GLU A 39 -21.08 5.53 -8.50
N GLU A 40 -19.82 5.56 -8.09
CA GLU A 40 -18.91 4.45 -8.36
C GLU A 40 -19.02 3.37 -7.28
N THR A 41 -18.62 2.13 -7.64
CA THR A 41 -18.63 1.04 -6.67
C THR A 41 -17.56 1.23 -5.60
N PRO A 42 -17.77 0.71 -4.39
CA PRO A 42 -16.74 0.77 -3.34
C PRO A 42 -15.38 0.23 -3.79
N SER A 43 -15.35 -0.84 -4.59
CA SER A 43 -14.10 -1.41 -5.11
C SER A 43 -13.28 -0.40 -5.89
N VAL A 44 -13.92 0.35 -6.77
CA VAL A 44 -13.24 1.37 -7.59
C VAL A 44 -12.69 2.48 -6.73
N ILE A 45 -13.50 2.97 -5.79
CA ILE A 45 -13.10 4.07 -4.89
C ILE A 45 -11.93 3.66 -4.02
N ILE A 46 -11.98 2.47 -3.42
CA ILE A 46 -10.93 1.97 -2.53
C ILE A 46 -9.63 1.74 -3.27
N LYS A 47 -9.66 1.11 -4.44
CA LYS A 47 -8.45 0.88 -5.22
C LYS A 47 -7.78 2.19 -5.63
N ARG A 48 -8.56 3.16 -6.06
CA ARG A 48 -8.04 4.46 -6.47
C ARG A 48 -7.36 5.21 -5.33
N ASN A 49 -7.84 5.02 -4.10
CA ASN A 49 -7.36 5.73 -2.92
C ASN A 49 -6.57 4.84 -1.96
N ILE A 50 -6.07 3.69 -2.42
CA ILE A 50 -5.50 2.70 -1.50
C ILE A 50 -4.29 3.20 -0.71
N PHE A 51 -3.42 3.99 -1.31
CA PHE A 51 -2.25 4.50 -0.60
C PHE A 51 -2.63 5.52 0.48
N GLU A 52 -3.61 6.38 0.20
CA GLU A 52 -4.16 7.30 1.20
C GLU A 52 -4.80 6.53 2.36
N ILE A 53 -5.54 5.48 2.04
CA ILE A 53 -6.18 4.62 3.04
C ILE A 53 -5.13 3.96 3.94
N LEU A 54 -4.08 3.38 3.35
CA LEU A 54 -3.00 2.76 4.11
C LEU A 54 -2.28 3.75 5.00
N GLY A 55 -1.97 4.93 4.46
CA GLY A 55 -1.26 5.97 5.23
C GLY A 55 -2.07 6.49 6.41
N ASN A 56 -3.39 6.48 6.33
CA ASN A 56 -4.24 6.96 7.40
C ASN A 56 -4.55 5.86 8.44
N LEU A 57 -4.91 4.66 7.99
CA LEU A 57 -5.34 3.59 8.89
C LEU A 57 -4.20 2.79 9.48
N TYR A 58 -3.05 2.75 8.82
CA TYR A 58 -1.90 1.94 9.23
C TYR A 58 -0.63 2.78 9.24
N PRO A 59 -0.50 3.69 10.23
CA PRO A 59 0.68 4.56 10.34
C PRO A 59 1.97 3.75 10.40
N ASP A 60 3.01 4.22 9.72
CA ASP A 60 4.33 3.58 9.63
C ASP A 60 4.35 2.24 8.90
N ALA A 61 3.28 1.92 8.15
CA ALA A 61 3.32 0.81 7.21
C ALA A 61 4.29 1.12 6.07
N VAL A 62 4.95 0.10 5.56
CA VAL A 62 5.95 0.23 4.49
C VAL A 62 5.53 -0.61 3.29
N LEU A 63 5.24 0.04 2.18
CA LEU A 63 5.00 -0.66 0.92
C LEU A 63 6.27 -1.44 0.58
N SER A 64 6.17 -2.75 0.41
CA SER A 64 7.33 -3.63 0.42
C SER A 64 7.24 -4.73 -0.64
N HIS A 65 8.30 -5.52 -0.74
CA HIS A 65 8.37 -6.66 -1.63
C HIS A 65 8.05 -6.25 -3.08
N ARG A 66 7.28 -7.02 -3.83
CA ARG A 66 6.96 -6.65 -5.20
C ARG A 66 6.19 -5.33 -5.30
N SER A 67 5.37 -5.02 -4.31
CA SER A 67 4.56 -3.80 -4.33
C SER A 67 5.40 -2.52 -4.27
N ALA A 68 6.61 -2.59 -3.69
CA ALA A 68 7.54 -1.46 -3.67
C ALA A 68 8.13 -1.16 -5.06
N PHE A 69 8.09 -2.11 -5.97
CA PHE A 69 8.50 -1.91 -7.37
C PHE A 69 7.33 -1.55 -8.27
N GLU A 70 6.20 -2.23 -8.07
CA GLU A 70 5.06 -2.11 -8.98
C GLU A 70 4.14 -0.92 -8.68
N PHE A 71 4.08 -0.47 -7.44
CA PHE A 71 3.22 0.62 -6.97
C PHE A 71 1.75 0.42 -7.34
N LYS A 72 1.32 -0.81 -7.41
CA LYS A 72 -0.06 -1.18 -7.75
C LYS A 72 -0.35 -2.59 -7.25
N PRO A 73 -1.64 -2.95 -7.09
CA PRO A 73 -2.01 -4.32 -6.77
C PRO A 73 -1.61 -5.29 -7.89
N THR A 74 -1.45 -6.56 -7.53
CA THR A 74 -1.24 -7.63 -8.50
C THR A 74 -2.49 -7.86 -9.36
N ALA A 75 -2.39 -8.74 -10.35
CA ALA A 75 -3.51 -9.10 -11.22
C ALA A 75 -4.72 -9.62 -10.46
N THR A 76 -4.53 -10.23 -9.29
CA THR A 76 -5.62 -10.68 -8.41
C THR A 76 -5.86 -9.73 -7.25
N ASN A 77 -5.47 -8.47 -7.40
CA ASN A 77 -5.75 -7.38 -6.44
C ASN A 77 -5.13 -7.60 -5.06
N LYS A 78 -3.87 -8.00 -5.01
CA LYS A 78 -3.09 -8.15 -3.77
C LYS A 78 -2.03 -7.07 -3.68
N LEU A 79 -1.90 -6.48 -2.50
CA LEU A 79 -0.86 -5.50 -2.21
C LEU A 79 -0.06 -5.99 -1.00
N PHE A 80 1.27 -5.83 -1.05
CA PHE A 80 2.17 -6.31 0.02
C PHE A 80 2.74 -5.14 0.79
N VAL A 81 2.58 -5.20 2.11
CA VAL A 81 2.95 -4.13 3.03
C VAL A 81 3.63 -4.73 4.26
N THR A 82 4.76 -4.20 4.65
CA THR A 82 5.41 -4.58 5.92
C THR A 82 4.82 -3.76 7.04
N TYR A 83 4.44 -4.44 8.12
CA TYR A 83 3.82 -3.82 9.28
C TYR A 83 4.17 -4.57 10.55
N THR A 84 3.49 -4.30 11.65
CA THR A 84 3.79 -4.88 12.96
C THR A 84 3.29 -6.31 13.14
N TYR A 85 2.52 -6.83 12.19
CA TYR A 85 1.98 -8.19 12.24
C TYR A 85 1.80 -8.76 10.84
N THR A 86 1.62 -10.08 10.76
CA THR A 86 1.28 -10.77 9.51
C THR A 86 -0.22 -11.06 9.51
N LYS A 87 -0.93 -10.48 8.54
CA LYS A 87 -2.38 -10.63 8.41
C LYS A 87 -2.84 -10.26 7.01
N LYS A 88 -3.88 -10.92 6.53
CA LYS A 88 -4.58 -10.53 5.30
C LYS A 88 -5.81 -9.73 5.67
N ILE A 89 -5.93 -8.53 5.13
CA ILE A 89 -7.10 -7.68 5.33
C ILE A 89 -7.78 -7.50 3.99
N LYS A 90 -9.04 -7.93 3.92
CA LYS A 90 -9.83 -7.83 2.70
C LYS A 90 -10.66 -6.56 2.73
N LEU A 91 -10.45 -5.71 1.72
CA LEU A 91 -11.29 -4.55 1.45
C LEU A 91 -12.03 -4.78 0.14
N PRO A 92 -13.11 -4.05 -0.13
CA PRO A 92 -13.77 -4.16 -1.43
C PRO A 92 -12.78 -3.97 -2.57
N GLY A 93 -12.62 -4.99 -3.40
CA GLY A 93 -11.78 -4.96 -4.59
C GLY A 93 -10.28 -5.16 -4.37
N ILE A 94 -9.79 -5.26 -3.12
CA ILE A 94 -8.35 -5.42 -2.88
C ILE A 94 -8.09 -6.18 -1.58
N THR A 95 -7.02 -6.96 -1.56
CA THR A 95 -6.54 -7.63 -0.35
C THR A 95 -5.17 -7.06 0.02
N ILE A 96 -5.03 -6.59 1.24
CA ILE A 96 -3.76 -6.12 1.78
C ILE A 96 -3.12 -7.28 2.53
N ASN A 97 -1.93 -7.70 2.08
CA ASN A 97 -1.14 -8.72 2.76
C ASN A 97 -0.12 -8.02 3.64
N PHE A 98 -0.42 -7.92 4.94
CA PHE A 98 0.53 -7.41 5.92
C PHE A 98 1.53 -8.49 6.27
N LEU A 99 2.81 -8.14 6.23
CA LEU A 99 3.93 -9.01 6.55
C LEU A 99 4.67 -8.40 7.74
N GLU A 100 4.85 -9.18 8.81
CA GLU A 100 5.57 -8.71 9.98
C GLU A 100 7.02 -8.39 9.63
N GLY A 101 7.50 -7.23 10.05
CA GLY A 101 8.86 -6.80 9.81
C GLY A 101 9.12 -5.43 10.38
N LYS A 102 10.34 -4.93 10.16
CA LYS A 102 10.72 -3.61 10.64
C LYS A 102 9.89 -2.53 9.96
N GLY A 103 9.51 -1.54 10.74
CA GLY A 103 8.88 -0.32 10.23
C GLY A 103 9.85 0.49 9.38
N PRO A 104 9.55 1.76 9.14
CA PRO A 104 10.41 2.60 8.31
C PRO A 104 11.83 2.66 8.86
N VAL A 105 12.80 2.45 7.98
CA VAL A 105 14.23 2.55 8.29
C VAL A 105 14.84 3.67 7.47
N GLU A 106 16.08 4.05 7.82
CA GLU A 106 16.80 5.07 7.07
C GLU A 106 16.86 4.70 5.58
N GLY A 107 16.55 5.67 4.73
CA GLY A 107 16.48 5.47 3.29
C GLY A 107 15.09 5.15 2.75
N ASP A 108 14.17 4.67 3.58
CA ASP A 108 12.79 4.48 3.16
C ASP A 108 12.13 5.84 2.93
N ASN A 109 11.32 5.93 1.87
CA ASN A 109 10.71 7.19 1.47
C ASN A 109 9.27 7.28 1.96
N LYS A 110 8.93 8.45 2.52
CA LYS A 110 7.55 8.75 2.89
C LYS A 110 6.76 9.04 1.62
N MET A 111 5.63 8.38 1.45
CA MET A 111 4.76 8.55 0.27
C MET A 111 3.63 9.53 0.54
N ILE A 112 2.62 9.09 1.25
CA ILE A 112 1.43 9.88 1.57
C ILE A 112 1.04 9.59 3.02
N GLY A 113 0.73 10.67 3.78
CA GLY A 113 0.47 10.49 5.21
C GLY A 113 1.63 9.79 5.89
N GLU A 114 1.34 8.75 6.65
CA GLU A 114 2.34 7.94 7.34
C GLU A 114 2.65 6.62 6.61
N LEU A 115 2.39 6.54 5.31
CA LEU A 115 2.79 5.41 4.48
C LEU A 115 4.17 5.65 3.89
N TYR A 116 5.03 4.65 4.02
CA TYR A 116 6.39 4.66 3.46
C TYR A 116 6.51 3.65 2.33
N VAL A 117 7.54 3.78 1.51
CA VAL A 117 7.94 2.77 0.54
C VAL A 117 9.37 2.35 0.83
N ALA A 118 9.64 1.05 0.75
CA ALA A 118 10.96 0.50 0.98
C ALA A 118 11.99 1.14 0.04
N SER A 119 13.17 1.47 0.58
CA SER A 119 14.30 1.99 -0.20
C SER A 119 14.70 0.99 -1.29
N GLU A 120 15.43 1.46 -2.29
CA GLU A 120 15.92 0.60 -3.37
C GLU A 120 16.68 -0.64 -2.85
N PRO A 121 17.69 -0.50 -1.98
CA PRO A 121 18.37 -1.67 -1.43
C PRO A 121 17.43 -2.62 -0.69
N ARG A 122 16.56 -2.07 0.15
CA ARG A 122 15.60 -2.85 0.93
C ARG A 122 14.66 -3.65 0.04
N ARG A 123 14.10 -3.02 -1.01
CA ARG A 123 13.16 -3.70 -1.90
C ARG A 123 13.80 -4.82 -2.70
N PHE A 124 15.07 -4.67 -3.10
CA PHE A 124 15.81 -5.75 -3.75
C PHE A 124 16.04 -6.92 -2.80
N LEU A 125 16.50 -6.64 -1.57
CA LEU A 125 16.71 -7.69 -0.57
C LEU A 125 15.42 -8.43 -0.25
N GLU A 126 14.33 -7.73 -0.10
CA GLU A 126 13.02 -8.34 0.17
C GLU A 126 12.56 -9.24 -0.98
N ASN A 127 12.80 -8.83 -2.22
CA ASN A 127 12.41 -9.61 -3.39
C ASN A 127 13.33 -10.80 -3.68
N LEU A 128 14.52 -10.82 -3.10
CA LEU A 128 15.44 -11.96 -3.20
C LEU A 128 15.16 -13.05 -2.16
N GLN A 129 14.24 -12.83 -1.26
CA GLN A 129 13.87 -13.83 -0.25
C GLN A 129 13.28 -15.08 -0.90
N ILE A 130 13.62 -16.24 -0.34
CA ILE A 130 13.04 -17.51 -0.78
C ILE A 130 11.59 -17.57 -0.29
N THR A 131 10.66 -17.82 -1.22
CA THR A 131 9.25 -17.95 -0.90
C THR A 131 8.71 -19.29 -1.37
N LYS A 132 7.76 -19.83 -0.62
CA LYS A 132 7.10 -21.09 -0.99
C LYS A 132 6.17 -20.90 -2.18
N LYS A 133 5.59 -19.73 -2.33
CA LYS A 133 4.66 -19.39 -3.40
C LYS A 133 5.35 -18.52 -4.43
N THR A 134 5.30 -18.93 -5.69
CA THR A 134 5.85 -18.20 -6.82
C THR A 134 4.73 -17.80 -7.78
N GLY A 135 5.03 -16.87 -8.70
CA GLY A 135 4.10 -16.45 -9.73
C GLY A 135 3.62 -15.00 -9.57
N PRO A 136 2.65 -14.57 -10.40
CA PRO A 136 2.20 -13.17 -10.46
C PRO A 136 1.61 -12.61 -9.17
N ASP A 137 1.16 -13.49 -8.27
CA ASP A 137 0.54 -13.10 -6.99
C ASP A 137 1.44 -13.31 -5.79
N SER A 138 2.67 -13.76 -5.98
CA SER A 138 3.59 -13.94 -4.86
C SER A 138 4.08 -12.59 -4.35
N LYS A 139 4.54 -12.57 -3.09
CA LYS A 139 5.06 -11.34 -2.49
C LYS A 139 6.35 -10.85 -3.15
N THR A 140 7.05 -11.72 -3.88
CA THR A 140 8.32 -11.38 -4.52
C THR A 140 8.20 -11.45 -6.04
N LEU A 141 9.01 -10.62 -6.71
CA LEU A 141 9.18 -10.68 -8.15
C LEU A 141 9.92 -11.96 -8.54
N SER A 142 9.75 -12.39 -9.79
CA SER A 142 10.54 -13.46 -10.35
C SER A 142 11.99 -13.01 -10.59
N ILE A 143 12.92 -13.96 -10.72
CA ILE A 143 14.33 -13.64 -11.01
C ILE A 143 14.46 -12.79 -12.29
N PRO A 144 13.80 -13.13 -13.42
CA PRO A 144 13.86 -12.28 -14.61
C PRO A 144 13.34 -10.86 -14.37
N GLN A 145 12.30 -10.70 -13.55
CA GLN A 145 11.79 -9.37 -13.20
C GLN A 145 12.79 -8.57 -12.36
N ILE A 146 13.48 -9.22 -11.44
CA ILE A 146 14.53 -8.59 -10.62
C ILE A 146 15.68 -8.15 -11.52
N GLU A 147 16.10 -9.01 -12.43
CA GLU A 147 17.17 -8.70 -13.39
C GLU A 147 16.81 -7.48 -14.25
N GLU A 148 15.55 -7.39 -14.69
CA GLU A 148 15.06 -6.23 -15.44
C GLU A 148 15.18 -4.94 -14.63
N LYS A 149 14.83 -4.99 -13.33
CA LYS A 149 14.96 -3.83 -12.45
C LYS A 149 16.41 -3.41 -12.24
N LEU A 150 17.31 -4.36 -12.14
CA LEU A 150 18.76 -4.08 -12.04
C LEU A 150 19.29 -3.46 -13.34
N ASP A 151 18.86 -3.97 -14.48
CA ASP A 151 19.22 -3.41 -15.78
C ASP A 151 18.71 -1.98 -15.94
N ASP A 152 17.51 -1.68 -15.45
CA ASP A 152 16.96 -0.33 -15.45
C ASP A 152 17.85 0.64 -14.64
N ILE A 153 18.35 0.21 -13.49
CA ILE A 153 19.25 1.02 -12.67
C ILE A 153 20.57 1.26 -13.41
N LEU A 154 21.15 0.21 -13.99
CA LEU A 154 22.39 0.32 -14.76
C LEU A 154 22.22 1.28 -15.93
N ARG A 155 21.11 1.22 -16.65
CA ARG A 155 20.83 2.09 -17.79
C ARG A 155 20.62 3.55 -17.40
N ILE A 156 19.95 3.79 -16.26
CA ILE A 156 19.57 5.13 -15.82
C ILE A 156 20.67 5.79 -14.98
N LYS A 157 21.24 5.04 -14.03
CA LYS A 157 22.20 5.56 -13.02
C LYS A 157 23.64 5.15 -13.26
N GLY A 158 23.88 4.20 -14.19
CA GLY A 158 25.20 3.64 -14.45
C GLY A 158 25.67 2.71 -13.33
N GLU A 159 26.95 2.28 -13.42
CA GLU A 159 27.54 1.36 -12.44
C GLU A 159 27.55 1.91 -11.02
N GLU A 160 27.77 3.21 -10.86
CA GLU A 160 27.75 3.84 -9.54
C GLU A 160 26.40 3.69 -8.86
N GLY A 161 25.30 3.84 -9.60
CA GLY A 161 23.97 3.62 -9.09
C GLY A 161 23.73 2.18 -8.65
N LEU A 162 24.23 1.22 -9.44
CA LEU A 162 24.13 -0.20 -9.12
C LEU A 162 24.96 -0.55 -7.88
N ASN A 163 26.16 -0.04 -7.78
CA ASN A 163 27.06 -0.29 -6.65
C ASN A 163 26.58 0.36 -5.34
N SER A 164 25.71 1.35 -5.41
CA SER A 164 25.17 2.03 -4.22
C SER A 164 23.99 1.32 -3.57
N LEU A 165 23.53 0.21 -4.14
CA LEU A 165 22.38 -0.56 -3.61
C LEU A 165 22.71 -1.32 -2.30
#